data_d1ef62a2a7a32199a16482b7df3f7d95
#
_entry.id   d1ef62a2a7a32199a16482b7df3f7d95
#
_cell.length_a   1.000
_cell.length_b   1.000
_cell.length_c   1.000
_cell.angle_alpha   90.00
_cell.angle_beta   90.00
_cell.angle_gamma   90.00
#
_symmetry.space_group_name_H-M   'P 1'
#
loop_
_entity.id
_entity.type
_entity.pdbx_description
1 polymer ?
#
loop_
_entity_poly.entity_id
_entity_poly.type
_entity_poly.pdbx_seq_one_letter_code
_entity_poly.pdbx_strand_id
1 'polypeptide(L)'
;AENIGDAEMVVFTAALLPDNPELCAAREMGVPTFERSKLFGAITRKFGNCIGVYGTHGKTTVTSMLTQMLLGAGIDTSAVIGGKLPLIDANGRTGKDDMLVCEACEFANTFLDLSPSVAVILNIDADHLEFFKTIDNLIASFTKFASLTRDTVIYNGDDKKTVRAISPVENKKFITFGLSNTNDWYAENVSYINGPFPCFDVMYHGAK
;
A
#
# COMPACT_ATOMS: atom_id res chain seq x y z
N ALA A 1 -29.73 8.23 -10.30
CA ALA A 1 -30.46 8.93 -9.22
C ALA A 1 -31.25 7.97 -8.32
N GLU A 2 -31.95 7.00 -8.91
CA GLU A 2 -32.79 6.04 -8.17
C GLU A 2 -32.00 5.19 -7.16
N ASN A 3 -30.73 4.90 -7.43
CA ASN A 3 -29.88 4.08 -6.56
C ASN A 3 -29.38 4.84 -5.30
N ILE A 4 -29.53 6.16 -5.24
CA ILE A 4 -29.13 6.94 -4.06
C ILE A 4 -30.08 6.66 -2.89
N GLY A 5 -31.41 6.57 -3.18
CA GLY A 5 -32.43 6.23 -2.17
C GLY A 5 -32.30 7.06 -0.89
N ASP A 6 -32.21 6.35 0.23
CA ASP A 6 -32.05 6.88 1.59
C ASP A 6 -30.60 6.82 2.10
N ALA A 7 -29.62 6.80 1.19
CA ALA A 7 -28.21 6.75 1.57
C ALA A 7 -27.81 7.96 2.42
N GLU A 8 -27.17 7.70 3.56
CA GLU A 8 -26.60 8.74 4.43
C GLU A 8 -25.24 9.25 3.93
N MET A 9 -24.60 8.49 3.05
CA MET A 9 -23.29 8.79 2.48
C MET A 9 -23.09 8.05 1.14
N VAL A 10 -22.48 8.71 0.18
CA VAL A 10 -22.05 8.09 -1.08
C VAL A 10 -20.53 8.05 -1.17
N VAL A 11 -19.97 6.87 -1.40
CA VAL A 11 -18.52 6.66 -1.62
C VAL A 11 -18.28 6.30 -3.07
N PHE A 12 -17.38 7.01 -3.72
CA PHE A 12 -17.11 6.85 -5.14
C PHE A 12 -15.62 6.65 -5.43
N THR A 13 -15.31 6.06 -6.58
CA THR A 13 -13.93 5.89 -7.06
C THR A 13 -13.44 7.12 -7.83
N ALA A 14 -12.15 7.43 -7.72
CA ALA A 14 -11.49 8.49 -8.51
C ALA A 14 -11.61 8.31 -10.04
N ALA A 15 -12.02 7.12 -10.51
CA ALA A 15 -12.25 6.83 -11.92
C ALA A 15 -13.59 7.39 -12.46
N LEU A 16 -14.50 7.82 -11.58
CA LEU A 16 -15.77 8.41 -12.03
C LEU A 16 -15.58 9.85 -12.50
N LEU A 17 -16.25 10.20 -13.58
CA LEU A 17 -16.30 11.56 -14.08
C LEU A 17 -17.19 12.43 -13.18
N PRO A 18 -16.90 13.74 -13.08
CA PRO A 18 -17.65 14.67 -12.20
C PRO A 18 -19.14 14.82 -12.54
N ASP A 19 -19.53 14.50 -13.79
CA ASP A 19 -20.89 14.57 -14.33
C ASP A 19 -21.65 13.23 -14.23
N ASN A 20 -21.10 12.26 -13.49
CA ASN A 20 -21.80 10.99 -13.24
C ASN A 20 -23.18 11.26 -12.62
N PRO A 21 -24.28 10.70 -13.18
CA PRO A 21 -25.65 11.01 -12.78
C PRO A 21 -25.95 10.73 -11.30
N GLU A 22 -25.35 9.69 -10.73
CA GLU A 22 -25.54 9.36 -9.31
C GLU A 22 -24.80 10.34 -8.41
N LEU A 23 -23.59 10.77 -8.77
CA LEU A 23 -22.86 11.79 -8.02
C LEU A 23 -23.57 13.16 -8.07
N CYS A 24 -24.12 13.53 -9.26
CA CYS A 24 -24.90 14.75 -9.39
C CYS A 24 -26.15 14.69 -8.51
N ALA A 25 -26.91 13.60 -8.58
CA ALA A 25 -28.10 13.42 -7.75
C ALA A 25 -27.79 13.43 -6.25
N ALA A 26 -26.72 12.77 -5.80
CA ALA A 26 -26.32 12.79 -4.39
C ALA A 26 -26.02 14.21 -3.91
N ARG A 27 -25.31 15.00 -4.74
CA ARG A 27 -25.00 16.40 -4.42
C ARG A 27 -26.25 17.28 -4.36
N GLU A 28 -27.18 17.12 -5.33
CA GLU A 28 -28.46 17.84 -5.35
C GLU A 28 -29.33 17.50 -4.15
N MET A 29 -29.30 16.26 -3.68
CA MET A 29 -30.01 15.80 -2.48
C MET A 29 -29.30 16.19 -1.17
N GLY A 30 -28.10 16.80 -1.24
CA GLY A 30 -27.30 17.15 -0.07
C GLY A 30 -26.67 15.96 0.65
N VAL A 31 -26.63 14.79 0.02
CA VAL A 31 -25.99 13.59 0.59
C VAL A 31 -24.46 13.75 0.54
N PRO A 32 -23.74 13.60 1.67
CA PRO A 32 -22.28 13.67 1.68
C PRO A 32 -21.64 12.69 0.72
N THR A 33 -20.72 13.18 -0.11
CA THR A 33 -20.01 12.35 -1.08
C THR A 33 -18.51 12.34 -0.77
N PHE A 34 -17.90 11.14 -0.74
CA PHE A 34 -16.48 10.98 -0.44
C PHE A 34 -15.80 10.12 -1.53
N GLU A 35 -14.64 10.56 -1.96
CA GLU A 35 -13.78 9.69 -2.74
C GLU A 35 -13.26 8.55 -1.85
N ARG A 36 -13.19 7.34 -2.42
CA ARG A 36 -12.85 6.09 -1.69
C ARG A 36 -11.56 6.21 -0.88
N SER A 37 -10.52 6.87 -1.41
CA SER A 37 -9.25 7.04 -0.70
C SER A 37 -9.40 7.87 0.57
N LYS A 38 -10.26 8.87 0.57
CA LYS A 38 -10.53 9.71 1.76
C LYS A 38 -11.16 8.90 2.89
N LEU A 39 -12.19 8.09 2.55
CA LEU A 39 -12.79 7.19 3.52
C LEU A 39 -11.77 6.14 4.01
N PHE A 40 -11.03 5.54 3.08
CA PHE A 40 -10.04 4.54 3.42
C PHE A 40 -8.91 5.13 4.29
N GLY A 41 -8.48 6.36 4.01
CA GLY A 41 -7.55 7.10 4.85
C GLY A 41 -8.09 7.32 6.28
N ALA A 42 -9.38 7.61 6.42
CA ALA A 42 -10.02 7.71 7.74
C ALA A 42 -10.02 6.35 8.48
N ILE A 43 -10.23 5.25 7.76
CA ILE A 43 -10.16 3.89 8.30
C ILE A 43 -8.73 3.57 8.75
N THR A 44 -7.71 3.84 7.93
CA THR A 44 -6.30 3.53 8.29
C THR A 44 -5.87 4.23 9.58
N ARG A 45 -6.39 5.41 9.86
CA ARG A 45 -6.12 6.15 11.10
C ARG A 45 -6.74 5.52 12.36
N LYS A 46 -7.72 4.61 12.21
CA LYS A 46 -8.33 3.90 13.34
C LYS A 46 -7.48 2.75 13.85
N PHE A 47 -6.52 2.28 13.05
CA PHE A 47 -5.64 1.18 13.43
C PHE A 47 -4.34 1.72 14.03
N GLY A 48 -3.96 1.24 15.21
CA GLY A 48 -2.66 1.48 15.82
C GLY A 48 -1.54 0.91 14.94
N ASN A 49 -1.76 -0.29 14.41
CA ASN A 49 -0.85 -1.02 13.53
C ASN A 49 -1.43 -1.10 12.13
N CYS A 50 -1.04 -0.18 11.26
CA CYS A 50 -1.44 -0.18 9.85
C CYS A 50 -0.18 -0.34 8.98
N ILE A 51 -0.09 -1.46 8.27
CA ILE A 51 1.00 -1.75 7.33
C ILE A 51 0.49 -1.48 5.92
N GLY A 52 1.05 -0.47 5.28
CA GLY A 52 0.75 -0.15 3.89
C GLY A 52 1.83 -0.67 2.96
N VAL A 53 1.43 -1.39 1.91
CA VAL A 53 2.34 -1.92 0.87
C VAL A 53 2.20 -1.08 -0.40
N TYR A 54 3.32 -0.53 -0.85
CA TYR A 54 3.43 0.45 -1.92
C TYR A 54 4.50 0.06 -2.93
N GLY A 55 4.40 0.61 -4.12
CA GLY A 55 5.36 0.41 -5.19
C GLY A 55 4.67 0.25 -6.53
N THR A 56 5.38 0.40 -7.62
CA THR A 56 4.82 0.21 -8.95
C THR A 56 4.42 -1.24 -9.16
N HIS A 57 5.26 -2.18 -8.74
CA HIS A 57 5.05 -3.62 -8.95
C HIS A 57 5.09 -4.42 -7.64
N GLY A 58 4.34 -5.54 -7.60
CA GLY A 58 4.39 -6.50 -6.51
C GLY A 58 3.50 -6.20 -5.30
N LYS A 59 2.78 -5.08 -5.26
CA LYS A 59 1.91 -4.68 -4.13
C LYS A 59 0.97 -5.81 -3.68
N THR A 60 0.13 -6.30 -4.59
CA THR A 60 -0.86 -7.34 -4.30
C THR A 60 -0.21 -8.64 -3.79
N THR A 61 0.91 -9.04 -4.39
CA THR A 61 1.65 -10.24 -3.98
C THR A 61 2.15 -10.10 -2.54
N VAL A 62 2.85 -9.00 -2.25
CA VAL A 62 3.44 -8.77 -0.91
C VAL A 62 2.35 -8.57 0.15
N THR A 63 1.27 -7.84 -0.16
CA THR A 63 0.13 -7.67 0.74
C THR A 63 -0.53 -9.01 1.05
N SER A 64 -0.69 -9.88 0.04
CA SER A 64 -1.23 -11.22 0.21
C SER A 64 -0.33 -12.11 1.08
N MET A 65 0.97 -12.12 0.80
CA MET A 65 1.95 -12.89 1.59
C MET A 65 1.96 -12.42 3.04
N LEU A 66 2.01 -11.12 3.28
CA LEU A 66 2.02 -10.55 4.62
C LEU A 66 0.74 -10.87 5.39
N THR A 67 -0.42 -10.74 4.74
CA THR A 67 -1.70 -11.12 5.32
C THR A 67 -1.72 -12.61 5.72
N GLN A 68 -1.25 -13.48 4.84
CA GLN A 68 -1.18 -14.92 5.10
C GLN A 68 -0.23 -15.25 6.24
N MET A 69 0.94 -14.61 6.30
CA MET A 69 1.91 -14.80 7.38
C MET A 69 1.36 -14.37 8.74
N LEU A 70 0.70 -13.23 8.83
CA LEU A 70 0.09 -12.73 10.07
C LEU A 70 -1.02 -13.67 10.55
N LEU A 71 -1.91 -14.09 9.65
CA LEU A 71 -2.96 -15.07 9.97
C LEU A 71 -2.37 -16.41 10.43
N GLY A 72 -1.31 -16.89 9.75
CA GLY A 72 -0.59 -18.11 10.14
C GLY A 72 0.10 -18.00 11.50
N ALA A 73 0.48 -16.80 11.91
CA ALA A 73 1.04 -16.48 13.22
C ALA A 73 -0.04 -16.27 14.31
N GLY A 74 -1.33 -16.44 13.98
CA GLY A 74 -2.44 -16.27 14.91
C GLY A 74 -2.88 -14.82 15.12
N ILE A 75 -2.39 -13.87 14.33
CA ILE A 75 -2.80 -12.45 14.35
C ILE A 75 -4.03 -12.30 13.46
N ASP A 76 -5.18 -11.97 14.04
CA ASP A 76 -6.45 -11.80 13.33
C ASP A 76 -6.53 -10.43 12.65
N THR A 77 -5.64 -10.21 11.65
CA THR A 77 -5.48 -8.93 10.95
C THR A 77 -6.66 -8.62 10.03
N SER A 78 -7.05 -7.35 9.94
CA SER A 78 -7.83 -6.83 8.80
C SER A 78 -6.94 -6.72 7.56
N ALA A 79 -7.52 -6.86 6.37
CA ALA A 79 -6.77 -6.76 5.12
C ALA A 79 -7.59 -6.11 4.00
N VAL A 80 -6.90 -5.32 3.15
CA VAL A 80 -7.42 -4.78 1.89
C VAL A 80 -6.38 -5.05 0.81
N ILE A 81 -6.70 -5.95 -0.12
CA ILE A 81 -5.77 -6.51 -1.10
C ILE A 81 -6.29 -6.18 -2.51
N GLY A 82 -5.41 -5.89 -3.45
CA GLY A 82 -5.77 -5.57 -4.83
C GLY A 82 -6.32 -6.75 -5.65
N GLY A 83 -6.22 -7.98 -5.14
CA GLY A 83 -6.70 -9.20 -5.77
C GLY A 83 -7.25 -10.20 -4.76
N LYS A 84 -7.88 -11.25 -5.27
CA LYS A 84 -8.44 -12.31 -4.42
C LYS A 84 -7.32 -13.15 -3.79
N LEU A 85 -7.32 -13.25 -2.46
CA LEU A 85 -6.45 -14.15 -1.71
C LEU A 85 -7.21 -15.46 -1.43
N PRO A 86 -6.75 -16.60 -1.98
CA PRO A 86 -7.47 -17.88 -1.83
C PRO A 86 -7.72 -18.28 -0.37
N LEU A 87 -6.78 -17.98 0.54
CA LEU A 87 -6.90 -18.33 1.97
C LEU A 87 -8.16 -17.75 2.63
N ILE A 88 -8.60 -16.58 2.21
CA ILE A 88 -9.78 -15.88 2.76
C ILE A 88 -10.94 -15.84 1.77
N ASP A 89 -10.78 -16.40 0.56
CA ASP A 89 -11.72 -16.40 -0.56
C ASP A 89 -12.26 -14.99 -0.95
N ALA A 90 -11.47 -13.95 -0.67
CA ALA A 90 -11.85 -12.54 -0.86
C ALA A 90 -10.62 -11.67 -1.13
N ASN A 91 -10.86 -10.42 -1.50
CA ASN A 91 -9.84 -9.37 -1.62
C ASN A 91 -9.77 -8.43 -0.38
N GLY A 92 -10.55 -8.73 0.64
CA GLY A 92 -10.54 -8.01 1.91
C GLY A 92 -11.20 -8.80 3.02
N ARG A 93 -10.81 -8.50 4.25
CA ARG A 93 -11.41 -9.08 5.45
C ARG A 93 -11.34 -8.10 6.61
N THR A 94 -12.24 -8.27 7.55
CA THR A 94 -12.19 -7.61 8.86
C THR A 94 -11.68 -8.60 9.89
N GLY A 95 -10.59 -8.28 10.57
CA GLY A 95 -10.06 -8.99 11.71
C GLY A 95 -10.49 -8.34 13.02
N LYS A 96 -10.13 -8.97 14.13
CA LYS A 96 -10.45 -8.49 15.51
C LYS A 96 -9.29 -7.73 16.14
N ASP A 97 -8.07 -7.97 15.66
CA ASP A 97 -6.87 -7.31 16.20
C ASP A 97 -6.72 -5.89 15.66
N ASP A 98 -6.04 -5.04 16.41
CA ASP A 98 -5.68 -3.68 16.00
C ASP A 98 -4.54 -3.71 14.95
N MET A 99 -4.81 -4.42 13.85
CA MET A 99 -3.89 -4.63 12.75
C MET A 99 -4.61 -4.52 11.41
N LEU A 100 -4.09 -3.69 10.53
CA LEU A 100 -4.53 -3.60 9.14
C LEU A 100 -3.34 -3.77 8.20
N VAL A 101 -3.46 -4.67 7.24
CA VAL A 101 -2.55 -4.74 6.08
C VAL A 101 -3.29 -4.23 4.86
N CYS A 102 -2.72 -3.27 4.16
CA CYS A 102 -3.39 -2.72 2.99
C CYS A 102 -2.43 -2.45 1.83
N GLU A 103 -2.95 -2.67 0.65
CA GLU A 103 -2.34 -2.22 -0.59
C GLU A 103 -2.78 -0.79 -0.89
N ALA A 104 -1.87 0.04 -1.37
CA ALA A 104 -2.20 1.38 -1.80
C ALA A 104 -1.65 1.67 -3.18
N CYS A 105 -2.53 2.19 -4.02
CA CYS A 105 -2.24 2.55 -5.39
C CYS A 105 -1.77 4.00 -5.46
N GLU A 106 -0.71 4.25 -6.19
CA GLU A 106 -0.16 5.59 -6.47
C GLU A 106 -1.02 6.40 -7.44
N PHE A 107 -1.92 5.75 -8.20
CA PHE A 107 -2.78 6.42 -9.18
C PHE A 107 -3.53 7.62 -8.57
N ALA A 108 -3.46 8.75 -9.24
CA ALA A 108 -4.07 10.01 -8.82
C ALA A 108 -3.68 10.47 -7.40
N ASN A 109 -2.51 10.03 -6.88
CA ASN A 109 -2.05 10.32 -5.53
C ASN A 109 -2.99 9.83 -4.40
N THR A 110 -3.86 8.87 -4.66
CA THR A 110 -4.84 8.38 -3.67
C THR A 110 -4.18 7.76 -2.43
N PHE A 111 -2.97 7.24 -2.55
CA PHE A 111 -2.18 6.72 -1.43
C PHE A 111 -1.79 7.80 -0.40
N LEU A 112 -1.75 9.07 -0.78
CA LEU A 112 -1.44 10.18 0.13
C LEU A 112 -2.55 10.47 1.15
N ASP A 113 -3.73 9.91 0.96
CA ASP A 113 -4.81 9.99 1.94
C ASP A 113 -4.63 9.02 3.10
N LEU A 114 -3.81 7.97 2.92
CA LEU A 114 -3.57 6.94 3.90
C LEU A 114 -2.60 7.42 4.99
N SER A 115 -2.68 6.80 6.16
CA SER A 115 -1.81 7.11 7.31
C SER A 115 -1.32 5.80 7.97
N PRO A 116 -0.45 5.03 7.29
CA PRO A 116 0.08 3.81 7.85
C PRO A 116 1.06 4.10 9.00
N SER A 117 1.16 3.18 9.96
CA SER A 117 2.24 3.17 10.94
C SER A 117 3.54 2.66 10.32
N VAL A 118 3.42 1.69 9.42
CA VAL A 118 4.54 1.11 8.67
C VAL A 118 4.26 1.20 7.18
N ALA A 119 5.16 1.79 6.41
CA ALA A 119 5.15 1.74 4.95
C ALA A 119 6.17 0.72 4.45
N VAL A 120 5.75 -0.16 3.54
CA VAL A 120 6.64 -1.07 2.80
C VAL A 120 6.69 -0.61 1.36
N ILE A 121 7.84 -0.08 0.90
CA ILE A 121 8.03 0.46 -0.45
C ILE A 121 8.90 -0.49 -1.28
N LEU A 122 8.29 -1.12 -2.28
CA LEU A 122 8.91 -2.23 -3.01
C LEU A 122 9.82 -1.74 -4.14
N ASN A 123 9.34 -0.82 -4.94
CA ASN A 123 10.03 -0.26 -6.10
C ASN A 123 9.29 0.97 -6.63
N ILE A 124 9.98 1.80 -7.40
CA ILE A 124 9.41 2.92 -8.13
C ILE A 124 9.81 2.80 -9.59
N ASP A 125 8.85 2.60 -10.49
CA ASP A 125 9.10 2.56 -11.92
C ASP A 125 8.16 3.49 -12.69
N ALA A 126 8.46 3.71 -13.97
CA ALA A 126 7.70 4.62 -14.82
C ALA A 126 6.32 4.04 -15.14
N ASP A 127 5.36 4.35 -14.29
CA ASP A 127 3.96 3.99 -14.47
C ASP A 127 3.07 5.21 -14.18
N HIS A 128 1.85 5.21 -14.70
CA HIS A 128 0.90 6.31 -14.54
C HIS A 128 1.46 7.70 -14.94
N LEU A 129 2.38 7.75 -15.94
CA LEU A 129 2.99 9.01 -16.38
C LEU A 129 1.99 9.95 -17.07
N GLU A 130 0.83 9.46 -17.48
CA GLU A 130 -0.30 10.29 -17.92
C GLU A 130 -0.77 11.23 -16.79
N PHE A 131 -0.66 10.80 -15.52
CA PHE A 131 -0.97 11.61 -14.35
C PHE A 131 0.26 12.36 -13.82
N PHE A 132 1.36 11.68 -13.53
CA PHE A 132 2.55 12.26 -12.90
C PHE A 132 3.38 13.15 -13.86
N LYS A 133 3.24 12.98 -15.16
CA LYS A 133 3.99 13.67 -16.24
C LYS A 133 5.46 13.29 -16.32
N THR A 134 6.14 13.16 -15.20
CA THR A 134 7.57 12.79 -15.12
C THR A 134 7.83 11.79 -13.99
N ILE A 135 8.90 11.03 -14.14
CA ILE A 135 9.37 10.13 -13.07
C ILE A 135 9.77 10.91 -11.80
N ASP A 136 10.26 12.13 -11.94
CA ASP A 136 10.65 12.97 -10.80
C ASP A 136 9.42 13.38 -9.97
N ASN A 137 8.29 13.67 -10.61
CA ASN A 137 7.04 13.94 -9.91
C ASN A 137 6.52 12.71 -9.17
N LEU A 138 6.66 11.52 -9.76
CA LEU A 138 6.31 10.26 -9.11
C LEU A 138 7.21 10.03 -7.88
N ILE A 139 8.53 10.19 -8.02
CA ILE A 139 9.48 10.09 -6.90
C ILE A 139 9.12 11.08 -5.79
N ALA A 140 8.82 12.34 -6.12
CA ALA A 140 8.41 13.36 -5.15
C ALA A 140 7.12 12.96 -4.42
N SER A 141 6.18 12.31 -5.10
CA SER A 141 4.96 11.80 -4.48
C SER A 141 5.25 10.66 -3.49
N PHE A 142 6.16 9.74 -3.82
CA PHE A 142 6.63 8.71 -2.87
C PHE A 142 7.38 9.30 -1.67
N THR A 143 8.18 10.35 -1.88
CA THR A 143 8.82 11.10 -0.78
C THR A 143 7.79 11.67 0.18
N LYS A 144 6.75 12.33 -0.36
CA LYS A 144 5.66 12.88 0.43
C LYS A 144 4.93 11.78 1.20
N PHE A 145 4.63 10.67 0.55
CA PHE A 145 3.98 9.53 1.19
C PHE A 145 4.82 8.96 2.34
N ALA A 146 6.12 8.71 2.12
CA ALA A 146 7.02 8.23 3.16
C ALA A 146 7.08 9.20 4.35
N SER A 147 7.04 10.51 4.10
CA SER A 147 6.99 11.54 5.15
C SER A 147 5.68 11.49 5.96
N LEU A 148 4.56 11.10 5.34
CA LEU A 148 3.26 10.95 6.00
C LEU A 148 3.12 9.64 6.78
N THR A 149 3.99 8.65 6.56
CA THR A 149 4.05 7.42 7.36
C THR A 149 4.33 7.78 8.82
N ARG A 150 3.62 7.16 9.77
CA ARG A 150 3.68 7.59 11.18
C ARG A 150 4.98 7.21 11.87
N ASP A 151 5.55 6.03 11.59
CA ASP A 151 6.66 5.46 12.36
C ASP A 151 7.79 4.91 11.48
N THR A 152 7.56 3.81 10.77
CA THR A 152 8.63 3.04 10.11
C THR A 152 8.45 3.00 8.59
N VAL A 153 9.54 3.21 7.86
CA VAL A 153 9.61 3.02 6.41
C VAL A 153 10.56 1.87 6.10
N ILE A 154 10.00 0.78 5.57
CA ILE A 154 10.75 -0.38 5.08
C ILE A 154 10.84 -0.25 3.56
N TYR A 155 12.03 -0.26 2.98
CA TYR A 155 12.17 0.00 1.55
C TYR A 155 13.26 -0.81 0.88
N ASN A 156 13.10 -1.05 -0.42
CA ASN A 156 14.09 -1.73 -1.24
C ASN A 156 15.33 -0.83 -1.43
N GLY A 157 16.42 -1.19 -0.77
CA GLY A 157 17.69 -0.45 -0.85
C GLY A 157 18.47 -0.69 -2.15
N ASP A 158 18.09 -1.68 -2.96
CA ASP A 158 18.69 -1.93 -4.28
C ASP A 158 18.02 -1.12 -5.39
N ASP A 159 16.81 -0.61 -5.17
CA ASP A 159 16.11 0.25 -6.14
C ASP A 159 16.52 1.71 -5.99
N LYS A 160 17.29 2.20 -6.97
CA LYS A 160 17.86 3.57 -6.93
C LYS A 160 16.79 4.67 -6.85
N LYS A 161 15.61 4.47 -7.45
CA LYS A 161 14.53 5.47 -7.44
C LYS A 161 13.88 5.48 -6.07
N THR A 162 13.68 4.31 -5.45
CA THR A 162 13.20 4.19 -4.07
C THR A 162 14.17 4.84 -3.09
N VAL A 163 15.46 4.53 -3.17
CA VAL A 163 16.49 5.17 -2.34
C VAL A 163 16.45 6.70 -2.51
N ARG A 164 16.37 7.20 -3.75
CA ARG A 164 16.25 8.63 -4.03
C ARG A 164 14.99 9.26 -3.41
N ALA A 165 13.86 8.54 -3.40
CA ALA A 165 12.62 9.02 -2.82
C ALA A 165 12.69 9.10 -1.29
N ILE A 166 13.40 8.16 -0.65
CA ILE A 166 13.46 8.06 0.80
C ILE A 166 14.57 8.94 1.40
N SER A 167 15.67 9.18 0.69
CA SER A 167 16.82 9.92 1.22
C SER A 167 16.51 11.31 1.83
N PRO A 168 15.52 12.10 1.36
CA PRO A 168 15.18 13.38 1.99
C PRO A 168 14.16 13.26 3.14
N VAL A 169 13.69 12.06 3.47
CA VAL A 169 12.69 11.85 4.53
C VAL A 169 13.40 11.76 5.88
N GLU A 170 12.91 12.50 6.85
CA GLU A 170 13.49 12.58 8.20
C GLU A 170 12.53 12.10 9.29
N ASN A 171 13.06 11.85 10.48
CA ASN A 171 12.30 11.55 11.69
C ASN A 171 11.45 10.26 11.59
N LYS A 172 11.96 9.25 10.88
CA LYS A 172 11.37 7.91 10.78
C LYS A 172 12.41 6.85 11.13
N LYS A 173 11.93 5.67 11.51
CA LYS A 173 12.76 4.47 11.50
C LYS A 173 12.85 3.94 10.06
N PHE A 174 14.06 3.72 9.59
CA PHE A 174 14.30 3.17 8.25
C PHE A 174 14.83 1.75 8.37
N ILE A 175 14.32 0.87 7.52
CA ILE A 175 14.78 -0.52 7.38
C ILE A 175 14.90 -0.80 5.89
N THR A 176 16.05 -1.30 5.47
CA THR A 176 16.30 -1.65 4.07
C THR A 176 16.19 -3.15 3.84
N PHE A 177 15.69 -3.53 2.66
CA PHE A 177 15.74 -4.91 2.20
C PHE A 177 16.20 -4.97 0.75
N GLY A 178 16.73 -6.13 0.34
CA GLY A 178 17.16 -6.34 -1.04
C GLY A 178 17.96 -7.63 -1.22
N LEU A 179 18.77 -7.66 -2.29
CA LEU A 179 19.72 -8.74 -2.57
C LEU A 179 21.16 -8.37 -2.16
N SER A 180 21.47 -7.07 -2.11
CA SER A 180 22.77 -6.60 -1.66
C SER A 180 22.92 -6.76 -0.16
N ASN A 181 24.10 -7.23 0.28
CA ASN A 181 24.47 -7.33 1.69
C ASN A 181 24.70 -5.97 2.38
N THR A 182 24.51 -4.87 1.66
CA THR A 182 24.49 -3.52 2.23
C THR A 182 23.13 -3.16 2.85
N ASN A 183 22.09 -3.97 2.61
CA ASN A 183 20.79 -3.81 3.24
C ASN A 183 20.76 -4.41 4.64
N ASP A 184 19.84 -3.94 5.49
CA ASP A 184 19.61 -4.53 6.82
C ASP A 184 19.13 -5.99 6.70
N TRP A 185 18.20 -6.22 5.77
CA TRP A 185 17.68 -7.54 5.42
C TRP A 185 18.01 -7.86 3.96
N TYR A 186 18.62 -9.02 3.71
CA TYR A 186 18.91 -9.40 2.33
C TYR A 186 18.78 -10.91 2.12
N ALA A 187 18.56 -11.29 0.86
CA ALA A 187 18.53 -12.68 0.46
C ALA A 187 19.91 -13.11 -0.04
N GLU A 188 20.40 -14.25 0.45
CA GLU A 188 21.66 -14.88 0.03
C GLU A 188 21.40 -16.30 -0.48
N ASN A 189 22.33 -16.86 -1.25
CA ASN A 189 22.23 -18.22 -1.81
C ASN A 189 20.94 -18.46 -2.61
N VAL A 190 20.50 -17.45 -3.36
CA VAL A 190 19.26 -17.51 -4.14
C VAL A 190 19.37 -18.58 -5.21
N SER A 191 18.45 -19.52 -5.19
CA SER A 191 18.30 -20.61 -6.17
C SER A 191 16.83 -20.80 -6.52
N TYR A 192 16.54 -21.59 -7.56
CA TYR A 192 15.16 -21.84 -7.97
C TYR A 192 14.91 -23.35 -8.00
N ILE A 193 13.83 -23.76 -7.35
CA ILE A 193 13.43 -25.18 -7.27
C ILE A 193 12.17 -25.37 -8.12
N ASN A 194 12.16 -26.40 -8.94
CA ASN A 194 11.01 -26.79 -9.76
C ASN A 194 10.37 -25.64 -10.59
N GLY A 195 11.21 -24.80 -11.21
CA GLY A 195 10.76 -23.65 -12.01
C GLY A 195 10.85 -22.32 -11.27
N PRO A 196 9.77 -21.55 -11.13
CA PRO A 196 9.84 -20.17 -10.65
C PRO A 196 9.85 -20.02 -9.12
N PHE A 197 10.01 -21.08 -8.35
CA PHE A 197 9.97 -21.01 -6.88
C PHE A 197 11.34 -20.67 -6.32
N PRO A 198 11.56 -19.45 -5.79
CA PRO A 198 12.82 -19.06 -5.21
C PRO A 198 13.04 -19.74 -3.87
N CYS A 199 14.27 -20.15 -3.63
CA CYS A 199 14.78 -20.63 -2.35
C CYS A 199 16.01 -19.79 -2.01
N PHE A 200 16.08 -19.25 -0.81
CA PHE A 200 17.16 -18.37 -0.40
C PHE A 200 17.32 -18.38 1.13
N ASP A 201 18.46 -17.96 1.57
CA ASP A 201 18.72 -17.67 2.98
C ASP A 201 18.32 -16.23 3.28
N VAL A 202 17.61 -16.03 4.39
CA VAL A 202 17.27 -14.69 4.88
C VAL A 202 18.36 -14.24 5.84
N MET A 203 19.03 -13.14 5.50
CA MET A 203 20.11 -12.57 6.28
C MET A 203 19.68 -11.28 6.95
N TYR A 204 20.09 -11.08 8.19
CA TYR A 204 19.90 -9.83 8.94
C TYR A 204 21.25 -9.36 9.49
N HIS A 205 21.73 -8.21 9.01
CA HIS A 205 23.05 -7.66 9.37
C HIS A 205 24.19 -8.70 9.33
N GLY A 206 24.17 -9.57 8.34
CA GLY A 206 25.19 -10.63 8.15
C GLY A 206 24.96 -11.91 8.96
N ALA A 207 23.93 -12.01 9.78
CA ALA A 207 23.50 -13.22 10.48
C ALA A 207 22.34 -13.90 9.75
N LYS A 208 22.38 -15.25 9.68
CA LYS A 208 21.32 -16.08 9.10
C LYS A 208 20.21 -16.35 10.14
#